data_57e4e384ec34269b805cc07078320ab9
#
_entry.id   57e4e384ec34269b805cc07078320ab9
#
_cell.length_a   1.000
_cell.length_b   1.000
_cell.length_c   1.000
_cell.angle_alpha   90.00
_cell.angle_beta   90.00
_cell.angle_gamma   90.00
#
_symmetry.space_group_name_H-M   'P 1'
#
loop_
_entity.id
_entity.type
_entity.pdbx_description
1 polymer ?
#
loop_
_entity_poly.entity_id
_entity_poly.type
_entity_poly.pdbx_seq_one_letter_code
_entity_poly.pdbx_strand_id
1 'polypeptide(L)'
;RPRSVAWPRGIILGLIWGSIGGHLGAALSLRPSALSAAGVVAVAKQENNPTSIGLTQYLDPSYWTWAAEDPNGAALLQQGAEAILAYVVQRLEATGCEVVEAYGIVHDKDEREVWSDTEKALVIEPKPDHLHAVIKFASRAKSAPLDRLAFGIGVEPQYVEKPGRGRYAYDNMLSYLTHVKYADKHQYAPSEVATVRGPDYLGIDAQRRETWLKGRAHVKKKVVAENFEDMRERVLQGEFTRDQIMLTDELFDIYSRHQREIDDALSAYGQRRAYRAAAKLRAVEFSTHVVFVHGDAGIGKTRFATDFITEAINAANAHGERWQVYRAATGNPLDDWRGEEVLLLDDLRASAMDANDWLLLLDPYNASPAKARYKNKGEVAPRLIVITATIEPVEFFYYARQKGNVDEALDQFIRRLASVVKVYRADDINRHLVQHIGKIEPYEWHQCSIPTAAHTPGMYGNAYHQNVGSRELTYGPETSAEHDAEGAVAELLGGLAVRSPDVPLALIGGAA
;
A
#
# COMPACT_ATOMS: atom_id res chain seq x y z
N ARG A 1 -9.54 -4.58 46.76
CA ARG A 1 -10.28 -3.74 45.77
C ARG A 1 -9.47 -3.74 44.47
N PRO A 2 -9.91 -4.41 43.40
CA PRO A 2 -9.26 -4.32 42.11
C PRO A 2 -9.82 -3.12 41.33
N ARG A 3 -8.91 -2.46 40.60
CA ARG A 3 -9.21 -1.36 39.68
C ARG A 3 -9.79 -1.93 38.40
N SER A 4 -10.92 -1.40 37.98
CA SER A 4 -11.56 -1.66 36.70
C SER A 4 -10.69 -1.14 35.55
N VAL A 5 -10.28 -2.02 34.66
CA VAL A 5 -9.65 -1.69 33.37
C VAL A 5 -10.78 -1.49 32.36
N ALA A 6 -10.90 -0.29 31.84
CA ALA A 6 -11.84 0.03 30.75
C ALA A 6 -11.28 -0.50 29.42
N TRP A 7 -12.09 -1.26 28.72
CA TRP A 7 -11.81 -1.74 27.37
C TRP A 7 -12.02 -0.61 26.34
N PRO A 8 -11.20 -0.49 25.32
CA PRO A 8 -11.43 0.46 24.23
C PRO A 8 -12.60 -0.03 23.35
N ARG A 9 -13.52 0.88 23.09
CA ARG A 9 -14.70 0.69 22.24
C ARG A 9 -14.25 0.37 20.82
N GLY A 10 -14.69 -0.76 20.29
CA GLY A 10 -14.48 -1.15 18.91
C GLY A 10 -15.11 -0.14 17.94
N ILE A 11 -14.36 0.19 16.91
CA ILE A 11 -14.80 1.04 15.80
C ILE A 11 -15.71 0.19 14.90
N ILE A 12 -17.00 0.46 14.97
CA ILE A 12 -17.95 -0.03 13.96
C ILE A 12 -17.90 0.98 12.81
N LEU A 13 -17.42 0.56 11.64
CA LEU A 13 -17.50 1.30 10.40
C LEU A 13 -18.97 1.48 9.98
N GLY A 14 -19.56 2.57 10.45
CA GLY A 14 -20.80 3.12 9.91
C GLY A 14 -20.48 4.02 8.72
N LEU A 15 -21.06 3.75 7.57
CA LEU A 15 -21.02 4.58 6.37
C LEU A 15 -21.45 6.02 6.67
N ILE A 16 -20.49 6.95 6.62
CA ILE A 16 -20.76 8.38 6.70
C ILE A 16 -21.00 8.91 5.28
N TRP A 17 -22.18 9.44 5.06
CA TRP A 17 -22.48 10.32 3.94
C TRP A 17 -21.99 11.75 4.26
N GLY A 18 -21.04 12.23 3.44
CA GLY A 18 -20.58 13.60 3.52
C GLY A 18 -21.61 14.61 3.09
N SER A 19 -21.61 15.76 3.72
CA SER A 19 -22.21 16.99 3.18
C SER A 19 -21.27 18.16 3.42
N ILE A 20 -20.96 18.83 2.33
CA ILE A 20 -20.15 20.02 2.16
C ILE A 20 -20.97 21.25 2.60
N GLY A 21 -20.33 22.23 3.16
CA GLY A 21 -20.87 23.59 3.18
C GLY A 21 -20.42 24.43 4.36
N GLY A 22 -19.57 25.33 4.04
CA GLY A 22 -18.78 26.23 4.82
C GLY A 22 -19.45 27.55 5.19
N HIS A 23 -18.71 28.23 5.95
CA HIS A 23 -18.49 29.66 6.15
C HIS A 23 -19.31 30.47 7.19
N LEU A 24 -18.50 30.91 8.14
CA LEU A 24 -18.35 32.30 8.66
C LEU A 24 -19.52 32.99 9.40
N GLY A 25 -19.37 33.17 10.67
CA GLY A 25 -18.94 34.48 11.21
C GLY A 25 -20.01 35.33 11.87
N ALA A 26 -19.63 35.84 13.00
CA ALA A 26 -20.09 37.06 13.65
C ALA A 26 -21.14 36.93 14.76
N ALA A 27 -20.63 37.10 15.96
CA ALA A 27 -21.39 37.48 17.16
C ALA A 27 -21.96 38.89 17.05
N LEU A 28 -23.19 39.05 17.43
CA LEU A 28 -23.71 40.34 17.91
C LEU A 28 -24.79 40.10 18.97
N SER A 29 -24.50 40.63 20.15
CA SER A 29 -25.38 40.73 21.28
C SER A 29 -26.51 41.73 21.00
N LEU A 30 -27.76 41.42 21.35
CA LEU A 30 -28.78 42.43 21.69
C LEU A 30 -29.82 41.84 22.65
N ARG A 31 -30.22 42.74 23.56
CA ARG A 31 -31.06 42.57 24.74
C ARG A 31 -32.54 42.31 24.41
N PRO A 32 -33.34 41.86 25.39
CA PRO A 32 -34.73 41.52 25.19
C PRO A 32 -35.64 42.73 25.27
N SER A 33 -36.63 42.80 24.41
CA SER A 33 -37.82 43.58 24.60
C SER A 33 -39.08 42.73 24.53
N ALA A 34 -39.98 42.97 25.44
CA ALA A 34 -41.16 42.19 25.75
C ALA A 34 -42.34 42.45 24.78
N LEU A 35 -43.30 41.51 24.86
CA LEU A 35 -44.72 41.57 24.49
C LEU A 35 -45.10 41.33 23.02
N SER A 36 -45.63 40.14 22.74
CA SER A 36 -47.06 40.01 22.38
C SER A 36 -47.45 38.51 22.34
N ALA A 37 -48.45 38.17 23.14
CA ALA A 37 -49.10 36.86 23.08
C ALA A 37 -50.00 36.78 21.83
N ALA A 38 -49.51 36.11 20.81
CA ALA A 38 -50.32 35.56 19.73
C ALA A 38 -49.92 34.11 19.56
N GLY A 39 -50.89 33.19 19.76
CA GLY A 39 -50.67 31.75 19.74
C GLY A 39 -50.04 31.25 18.43
N VAL A 40 -48.74 31.07 18.47
CA VAL A 40 -48.06 30.21 17.50
C VAL A 40 -48.37 28.78 17.93
N VAL A 41 -49.38 28.18 17.31
CA VAL A 41 -49.51 26.71 17.27
C VAL A 41 -48.21 26.24 16.67
N ALA A 42 -47.32 25.73 17.51
CA ALA A 42 -46.11 25.01 17.05
C ALA A 42 -46.63 23.82 16.21
N VAL A 43 -46.54 23.97 14.89
CA VAL A 43 -46.72 22.81 13.98
C VAL A 43 -45.63 21.85 14.40
N ALA A 44 -46.01 20.82 15.17
CA ALA A 44 -45.15 19.71 15.53
C ALA A 44 -44.55 19.21 14.23
N LYS A 45 -43.22 19.25 14.12
CA LYS A 45 -42.48 18.75 12.99
C LYS A 45 -42.91 17.31 12.80
N GLN A 46 -43.68 17.06 11.76
CA GLN A 46 -44.31 15.74 11.51
C GLN A 46 -43.18 14.74 11.43
N GLU A 47 -42.98 13.97 12.49
CA GLU A 47 -41.95 12.93 12.55
C GLU A 47 -42.21 11.97 11.37
N ASN A 48 -41.17 11.82 10.56
CA ASN A 48 -41.26 11.08 9.30
C ASN A 48 -41.12 9.58 9.59
N ASN A 49 -42.18 9.00 10.17
CA ASN A 49 -42.25 7.58 10.51
C ASN A 49 -41.90 6.71 9.29
N PRO A 50 -41.12 5.64 9.43
CA PRO A 50 -40.82 4.75 8.34
C PRO A 50 -42.05 3.92 7.93
N THR A 51 -42.19 3.62 6.64
CA THR A 51 -43.21 2.67 6.15
C THR A 51 -42.72 1.22 6.20
N SER A 52 -41.41 1.04 6.37
CA SER A 52 -40.76 -0.26 6.56
C SER A 52 -39.47 -0.10 7.31
N ILE A 53 -39.03 -1.15 7.96
CA ILE A 53 -37.79 -1.23 8.70
C ILE A 53 -37.05 -2.54 8.42
N GLY A 54 -35.71 -2.51 8.58
CA GLY A 54 -34.87 -3.68 8.78
C GLY A 54 -34.54 -3.85 10.24
N LEU A 55 -34.42 -5.06 10.68
CA LEU A 55 -33.96 -5.47 12.00
C LEU A 55 -32.76 -6.40 11.82
N THR A 56 -31.68 -6.12 12.47
CA THR A 56 -30.51 -7.03 12.54
C THR A 56 -30.11 -7.17 13.99
N GLN A 57 -30.19 -8.36 14.57
CA GLN A 57 -29.85 -8.58 15.97
C GLN A 57 -29.32 -9.98 16.22
N TYR A 58 -28.25 -10.07 17.05
CA TYR A 58 -27.72 -11.35 17.53
C TYR A 58 -28.76 -12.11 18.36
N LEU A 59 -28.67 -13.46 18.36
CA LEU A 59 -29.58 -14.32 19.10
C LEU A 59 -29.18 -14.51 20.58
N ASP A 60 -28.11 -13.84 21.04
CA ASP A 60 -27.77 -13.84 22.46
C ASP A 60 -28.87 -13.08 23.24
N PRO A 61 -29.43 -13.68 24.30
CA PRO A 61 -30.49 -13.08 25.10
C PRO A 61 -30.17 -11.69 25.67
N SER A 62 -28.90 -11.39 25.94
CA SER A 62 -28.48 -10.10 26.49
C SER A 62 -28.77 -8.90 25.57
N TYR A 63 -28.97 -9.14 24.29
CA TYR A 63 -29.31 -8.09 23.31
C TYR A 63 -30.83 -7.82 23.16
N TRP A 64 -31.66 -8.60 23.86
CA TRP A 64 -33.12 -8.48 23.80
C TRP A 64 -33.68 -8.19 25.18
N THR A 65 -34.28 -7.03 25.40
CA THR A 65 -34.75 -6.60 26.73
C THR A 65 -35.76 -7.60 27.34
N TRP A 66 -36.57 -8.25 26.53
CA TRP A 66 -37.54 -9.24 26.98
C TRP A 66 -36.95 -10.64 27.18
N ALA A 67 -35.81 -10.94 26.60
CA ALA A 67 -35.13 -12.24 26.77
C ALA A 67 -34.09 -12.20 27.90
N ALA A 68 -33.51 -11.06 28.20
CA ALA A 68 -32.51 -10.91 29.26
C ALA A 68 -33.10 -11.09 30.66
N GLU A 69 -34.40 -10.78 30.82
CA GLU A 69 -35.10 -10.83 32.13
C GLU A 69 -36.01 -12.05 32.28
N ASP A 70 -36.36 -12.76 31.19
CA ASP A 70 -37.26 -13.91 31.21
C ASP A 70 -36.64 -15.14 30.52
N PRO A 71 -36.49 -16.27 31.28
CA PRO A 71 -36.04 -17.53 30.70
C PRO A 71 -36.89 -18.06 29.56
N ASN A 72 -38.19 -17.78 29.53
CA ASN A 72 -39.06 -18.16 28.40
C ASN A 72 -38.76 -17.32 27.16
N GLY A 73 -38.40 -16.05 27.34
CA GLY A 73 -37.89 -15.17 26.28
C GLY A 73 -36.58 -15.68 25.70
N ALA A 74 -35.63 -16.08 26.54
CA ALA A 74 -34.39 -16.68 26.07
C ALA A 74 -34.63 -18.00 25.29
N ALA A 75 -35.56 -18.84 25.74
CA ALA A 75 -35.93 -20.07 25.02
C ALA A 75 -36.59 -19.78 23.67
N LEU A 76 -37.30 -18.67 23.51
CA LEU A 76 -37.91 -18.26 22.26
C LEU A 76 -36.86 -17.96 21.16
N LEU A 77 -35.73 -17.40 21.52
CA LEU A 77 -34.63 -17.12 20.59
C LEU A 77 -34.07 -18.40 19.96
N GLN A 78 -34.26 -19.56 20.58
CA GLN A 78 -33.80 -20.84 20.06
C GLN A 78 -34.82 -21.54 19.15
N GLN A 79 -36.04 -20.97 18.99
CA GLN A 79 -37.11 -21.57 18.19
C GLN A 79 -37.08 -21.20 16.71
N GLY A 80 -36.09 -20.39 16.29
CA GLY A 80 -35.88 -19.99 14.92
C GLY A 80 -36.57 -18.69 14.52
N ALA A 81 -36.31 -18.27 13.27
CA ALA A 81 -36.73 -16.96 12.77
C ALA A 81 -38.23 -16.70 12.86
N GLU A 82 -39.07 -17.72 12.58
CA GLU A 82 -40.55 -17.58 12.56
C GLU A 82 -41.07 -17.21 13.94
N ALA A 83 -40.66 -17.93 14.99
CA ALA A 83 -41.13 -17.70 16.34
C ALA A 83 -40.67 -16.34 16.88
N ILE A 84 -39.41 -15.98 16.65
CA ILE A 84 -38.88 -14.70 17.06
C ILE A 84 -39.62 -13.55 16.36
N LEU A 85 -39.77 -13.64 15.03
CA LEU A 85 -40.42 -12.61 14.24
C LEU A 85 -41.92 -12.47 14.60
N ALA A 86 -42.61 -13.59 14.84
CA ALA A 86 -44.00 -13.56 15.27
C ALA A 86 -44.16 -12.80 16.61
N TYR A 87 -43.24 -13.03 17.54
CA TYR A 87 -43.24 -12.32 18.82
C TYR A 87 -42.92 -10.84 18.64
N VAL A 88 -41.95 -10.49 17.81
CA VAL A 88 -41.60 -9.10 17.44
C VAL A 88 -42.79 -8.36 16.82
N VAL A 89 -43.52 -9.02 15.89
CA VAL A 89 -44.72 -8.46 15.29
C VAL A 89 -45.80 -8.22 16.35
N GLN A 90 -46.08 -9.20 17.22
CA GLN A 90 -47.03 -9.05 18.32
C GLN A 90 -46.68 -7.85 19.23
N ARG A 91 -45.41 -7.68 19.56
CA ARG A 91 -44.98 -6.55 20.38
C ARG A 91 -45.18 -5.21 19.69
N LEU A 92 -44.87 -5.10 18.40
CA LEU A 92 -45.12 -3.90 17.60
C LEU A 92 -46.60 -3.56 17.49
N GLU A 93 -47.45 -4.57 17.24
CA GLU A 93 -48.90 -4.40 17.19
C GLU A 93 -49.48 -3.95 18.54
N ALA A 94 -48.91 -4.40 19.66
CA ALA A 94 -49.27 -3.96 21.00
C ALA A 94 -48.94 -2.48 21.27
N THR A 95 -48.00 -1.88 20.53
CA THR A 95 -47.71 -0.47 20.58
C THR A 95 -48.59 0.41 19.66
N GLY A 96 -49.53 -0.21 18.96
CA GLY A 96 -50.47 0.46 18.03
C GLY A 96 -49.97 0.53 16.58
N CYS A 97 -48.88 -0.13 16.25
CA CYS A 97 -48.44 -0.31 14.87
C CYS A 97 -49.34 -1.30 14.13
N GLU A 98 -49.48 -1.16 12.81
CA GLU A 98 -50.21 -2.11 11.95
C GLU A 98 -49.21 -2.71 10.94
N VAL A 99 -48.82 -3.99 11.19
CA VAL A 99 -47.83 -4.71 10.37
C VAL A 99 -48.54 -5.45 9.25
N VAL A 100 -48.16 -5.20 7.99
CA VAL A 100 -48.78 -5.82 6.79
C VAL A 100 -47.87 -6.84 6.13
N GLU A 101 -46.54 -6.67 6.24
CA GLU A 101 -45.59 -7.69 5.77
C GLU A 101 -44.48 -7.85 6.83
N ALA A 102 -44.09 -9.10 7.08
CA ALA A 102 -42.98 -9.41 7.99
C ALA A 102 -42.30 -10.71 7.53
N TYR A 103 -41.01 -10.57 7.22
CA TYR A 103 -40.11 -11.64 6.74
C TYR A 103 -38.88 -11.68 7.60
N GLY A 104 -38.36 -12.87 7.92
CA GLY A 104 -37.14 -12.99 8.72
C GLY A 104 -36.38 -14.28 8.48
N ILE A 105 -35.11 -14.25 8.71
CA ILE A 105 -34.19 -15.39 8.60
C ILE A 105 -33.11 -15.29 9.68
N VAL A 106 -32.62 -16.43 10.14
CA VAL A 106 -31.41 -16.50 10.93
C VAL A 106 -30.23 -16.74 10.00
N HIS A 107 -29.25 -15.84 10.02
CA HIS A 107 -27.99 -16.04 9.37
C HIS A 107 -27.02 -16.74 10.34
N ASP A 108 -26.78 -18.00 10.08
CA ASP A 108 -25.94 -18.92 10.88
C ASP A 108 -24.64 -19.34 10.16
N LYS A 109 -24.46 -18.89 8.92
CA LYS A 109 -23.33 -19.27 8.05
C LYS A 109 -22.56 -18.04 7.53
N ASP A 110 -22.78 -16.88 8.15
CA ASP A 110 -22.04 -15.68 7.80
C ASP A 110 -20.65 -15.70 8.44
N GLU A 111 -19.67 -15.16 7.72
CA GLU A 111 -18.29 -15.02 8.17
C GLU A 111 -17.94 -13.54 8.38
N ARG A 112 -16.90 -13.29 9.17
CA ARG A 112 -16.34 -11.96 9.40
C ARG A 112 -14.81 -12.03 9.44
N GLU A 113 -14.17 -10.99 8.96
CA GLU A 113 -12.73 -10.82 9.15
C GLU A 113 -12.44 -10.21 10.53
N VAL A 114 -11.56 -10.85 11.29
CA VAL A 114 -11.12 -10.40 12.62
C VAL A 114 -9.60 -10.38 12.64
N TRP A 115 -9.05 -9.33 13.22
CA TRP A 115 -7.61 -9.27 13.44
C TRP A 115 -7.19 -10.26 14.53
N SER A 116 -6.31 -11.20 14.18
CA SER A 116 -5.69 -12.13 15.11
C SER A 116 -4.37 -11.57 15.64
N ASP A 117 -4.33 -11.25 16.93
CA ASP A 117 -3.09 -10.81 17.58
C ASP A 117 -2.03 -11.90 17.65
N THR A 118 -2.45 -13.16 17.60
CA THR A 118 -1.55 -14.32 17.59
C THR A 118 -0.92 -14.54 16.23
N GLU A 119 -1.71 -14.44 15.14
CA GLU A 119 -1.25 -14.68 13.79
C GLU A 119 -0.73 -13.41 13.09
N LYS A 120 -0.96 -12.23 13.71
CA LYS A 120 -0.65 -10.90 13.14
C LYS A 120 -1.25 -10.70 11.73
N ALA A 121 -2.42 -11.29 11.52
CA ALA A 121 -3.14 -11.27 10.23
C ALA A 121 -4.65 -11.18 10.46
N LEU A 122 -5.37 -10.81 9.39
CA LEU A 122 -6.82 -10.96 9.35
C LEU A 122 -7.15 -12.45 9.17
N VAL A 123 -7.93 -12.99 10.09
CA VAL A 123 -8.47 -14.35 10.04
C VAL A 123 -9.96 -14.32 9.81
N ILE A 124 -10.48 -15.31 9.09
CA ILE A 124 -11.92 -15.46 8.87
C ILE A 124 -12.49 -16.28 10.02
N GLU A 125 -13.43 -15.69 10.74
CA GLU A 125 -14.17 -16.35 11.82
C GLU A 125 -15.66 -16.42 11.51
N PRO A 126 -16.37 -17.45 11.97
CA PRO A 126 -17.83 -17.46 11.92
C PRO A 126 -18.41 -16.26 12.67
N LYS A 127 -19.36 -15.60 12.05
CA LYS A 127 -20.14 -14.54 12.71
C LYS A 127 -21.18 -15.20 13.61
N PRO A 128 -21.39 -14.71 14.85
CA PRO A 128 -22.47 -15.24 15.70
C PRO A 128 -23.82 -15.18 15.02
N ASP A 129 -24.67 -16.18 15.28
CA ASP A 129 -26.02 -16.30 14.73
C ASP A 129 -26.82 -15.02 15.00
N HIS A 130 -27.49 -14.53 13.95
CA HIS A 130 -28.24 -13.29 14.05
C HIS A 130 -29.48 -13.30 13.16
N LEU A 131 -30.55 -12.70 13.69
CA LEU A 131 -31.77 -12.49 12.96
C LEU A 131 -31.63 -11.30 12.00
N HIS A 132 -31.99 -11.51 10.75
CA HIS A 132 -32.36 -10.45 9.81
C HIS A 132 -33.86 -10.48 9.57
N ALA A 133 -34.53 -9.34 9.77
CA ALA A 133 -35.93 -9.23 9.48
C ALA A 133 -36.27 -7.95 8.70
N VAL A 134 -37.29 -8.03 7.89
CA VAL A 134 -37.87 -6.91 7.13
C VAL A 134 -39.35 -6.81 7.48
N ILE A 135 -39.75 -5.66 8.02
CA ILE A 135 -41.11 -5.41 8.50
C ILE A 135 -41.68 -4.20 7.77
N LYS A 136 -42.89 -4.30 7.27
CA LYS A 136 -43.61 -3.22 6.58
C LYS A 136 -44.93 -2.92 7.28
N PHE A 137 -45.21 -1.62 7.41
CA PHE A 137 -46.41 -1.09 8.05
C PHE A 137 -47.44 -0.67 7.00
N ALA A 138 -48.70 -0.70 7.36
CA ALA A 138 -49.81 -0.31 6.49
C ALA A 138 -49.67 1.12 5.94
N SER A 139 -49.19 2.04 6.78
CA SER A 139 -48.88 3.43 6.41
C SER A 139 -47.95 4.06 7.42
N ARG A 140 -47.46 5.30 7.14
CA ARG A 140 -46.68 6.09 8.11
C ARG A 140 -47.47 6.41 9.38
N ALA A 141 -48.79 6.57 9.27
CA ALA A 141 -49.67 6.83 10.41
C ALA A 141 -49.85 5.58 11.30
N LYS A 142 -49.57 4.40 10.75
CA LYS A 142 -49.64 3.08 11.41
C LYS A 142 -48.25 2.55 11.81
N SER A 143 -47.28 3.42 11.86
CA SER A 143 -45.94 3.17 12.30
C SER A 143 -45.51 4.19 13.38
N ALA A 144 -44.35 4.02 13.94
CA ALA A 144 -43.81 4.90 14.97
C ALA A 144 -42.37 5.38 14.59
N PRO A 145 -41.81 6.38 15.30
CA PRO A 145 -40.38 6.72 15.20
C PRO A 145 -39.46 5.52 15.51
N LEU A 146 -38.25 5.49 14.96
CA LEU A 146 -37.35 4.35 15.08
C LEU A 146 -37.00 3.97 16.52
N ASP A 147 -36.81 4.92 17.39
CA ASP A 147 -36.57 4.71 18.81
C ASP A 147 -37.75 4.00 19.51
N ARG A 148 -38.96 4.40 19.20
CA ARG A 148 -40.17 3.72 19.69
C ARG A 148 -40.37 2.32 19.08
N LEU A 149 -40.04 2.15 17.80
CA LEU A 149 -40.06 0.84 17.17
C LEU A 149 -39.06 -0.10 17.81
N ALA A 150 -37.81 0.35 18.01
CA ALA A 150 -36.77 -0.40 18.68
C ALA A 150 -37.17 -0.78 20.12
N PHE A 151 -37.72 0.15 20.89
CA PHE A 151 -38.24 -0.12 22.21
C PHE A 151 -39.40 -1.15 22.19
N GLY A 152 -40.33 -1.00 21.25
CA GLY A 152 -41.42 -1.97 21.04
C GLY A 152 -40.87 -3.38 20.70
N ILE A 153 -39.88 -3.47 19.82
CA ILE A 153 -39.22 -4.72 19.48
C ILE A 153 -38.45 -5.29 20.68
N GLY A 154 -37.88 -4.44 21.51
CA GLY A 154 -37.05 -4.80 22.66
C GLY A 154 -35.56 -4.90 22.34
N VAL A 155 -35.05 -4.03 21.46
CA VAL A 155 -33.66 -3.92 21.05
C VAL A 155 -33.18 -2.48 21.12
N GLU A 156 -31.87 -2.28 21.08
CA GLU A 156 -31.28 -0.93 20.96
C GLU A 156 -31.61 -0.31 19.58
N PRO A 157 -31.80 1.01 19.47
CA PRO A 157 -32.19 1.71 18.24
C PRO A 157 -31.24 1.48 17.06
N GLN A 158 -29.97 1.23 17.31
CA GLN A 158 -28.95 0.98 16.28
C GLN A 158 -29.15 -0.29 15.48
N TYR A 159 -29.97 -1.24 15.98
CA TYR A 159 -30.28 -2.50 15.31
C TYR A 159 -31.54 -2.42 14.43
N VAL A 160 -32.19 -1.26 14.42
CA VAL A 160 -33.38 -1.01 13.59
C VAL A 160 -33.07 0.11 12.59
N GLU A 161 -33.18 -0.17 11.32
CA GLU A 161 -32.83 0.77 10.27
C GLU A 161 -33.97 1.04 9.30
N LYS A 162 -33.98 2.25 8.74
CA LYS A 162 -34.89 2.63 7.66
C LYS A 162 -34.34 2.12 6.33
N PRO A 163 -35.21 1.76 5.35
CA PRO A 163 -34.74 1.54 3.99
C PRO A 163 -33.96 2.75 3.48
N GLY A 164 -32.93 2.50 2.70
CA GLY A 164 -32.17 3.53 2.01
C GLY A 164 -33.08 4.41 1.14
N ARG A 165 -32.52 5.49 0.58
CA ARG A 165 -33.28 6.35 -0.35
C ARG A 165 -33.40 5.69 -1.71
N GLY A 166 -34.57 5.74 -2.32
CA GLY A 166 -34.81 5.30 -3.70
C GLY A 166 -35.94 4.32 -3.86
N ARG A 167 -36.39 4.17 -5.12
CA ARG A 167 -37.55 3.35 -5.50
C ARG A 167 -37.47 1.87 -5.12
N TYR A 168 -36.24 1.34 -5.08
CA TYR A 168 -35.97 -0.07 -4.83
C TYR A 168 -35.45 -0.37 -3.41
N ALA A 169 -35.56 0.60 -2.50
CA ALA A 169 -34.99 0.46 -1.16
C ALA A 169 -35.56 -0.70 -0.37
N TYR A 170 -36.91 -0.88 -0.39
CA TYR A 170 -37.56 -2.01 0.23
C TYR A 170 -37.18 -3.35 -0.43
N ASP A 171 -37.13 -3.36 -1.75
CA ASP A 171 -36.72 -4.53 -2.55
C ASP A 171 -35.27 -4.97 -2.23
N ASN A 172 -34.41 -4.00 -1.95
CA ASN A 172 -33.01 -4.29 -1.54
C ASN A 172 -32.98 -4.99 -0.17
N MET A 173 -33.83 -4.58 0.76
CA MET A 173 -33.93 -5.26 2.07
C MET A 173 -34.41 -6.69 1.92
N LEU A 174 -35.47 -6.93 1.11
CA LEU A 174 -35.95 -8.28 0.84
C LEU A 174 -34.89 -9.18 0.21
N SER A 175 -34.14 -8.65 -0.79
CA SER A 175 -33.06 -9.39 -1.46
C SER A 175 -31.89 -9.69 -0.56
N TYR A 176 -31.70 -8.96 0.56
CA TYR A 176 -30.63 -9.17 1.51
C TYR A 176 -30.89 -10.40 2.41
N LEU A 177 -32.13 -10.76 2.65
CA LEU A 177 -32.46 -11.93 3.48
C LEU A 177 -31.81 -13.22 2.96
N THR A 178 -31.68 -13.38 1.65
CA THR A 178 -31.02 -14.55 1.02
C THR A 178 -29.66 -14.25 0.44
N HIS A 179 -29.11 -13.05 0.64
CA HIS A 179 -27.88 -12.56 0.06
C HIS A 179 -27.80 -12.64 -1.47
N VAL A 180 -28.94 -12.74 -2.15
CA VAL A 180 -29.00 -12.99 -3.62
C VAL A 180 -28.22 -11.97 -4.45
N LYS A 181 -28.01 -10.74 -3.96
CA LYS A 181 -27.21 -9.70 -4.61
C LYS A 181 -25.71 -9.76 -4.27
N TYR A 182 -25.32 -10.49 -3.23
CA TYR A 182 -23.97 -10.54 -2.66
C TYR A 182 -23.36 -11.93 -2.91
N ALA A 183 -22.71 -12.09 -4.05
CA ALA A 183 -22.18 -13.39 -4.49
C ALA A 183 -21.02 -13.92 -3.62
N ASP A 184 -20.36 -13.04 -2.89
CA ASP A 184 -19.28 -13.28 -1.94
C ASP A 184 -19.75 -13.78 -0.57
N LYS A 185 -21.05 -13.65 -0.27
CA LYS A 185 -21.65 -14.14 0.97
C LYS A 185 -22.33 -15.51 0.80
N HIS A 186 -22.50 -16.21 1.91
CA HIS A 186 -23.31 -17.43 1.91
C HIS A 186 -24.69 -17.16 1.33
N GLN A 187 -25.13 -17.99 0.39
CA GLN A 187 -26.44 -17.86 -0.27
C GLN A 187 -27.46 -18.73 0.46
N TYR A 188 -28.36 -18.10 1.18
CA TYR A 188 -29.46 -18.80 1.85
C TYR A 188 -30.58 -19.18 0.87
N ALA A 189 -31.23 -20.31 1.11
CA ALA A 189 -32.37 -20.72 0.30
C ALA A 189 -33.58 -19.85 0.63
N PRO A 190 -34.41 -19.46 -0.37
CA PRO A 190 -35.61 -18.69 -0.11
C PRO A 190 -36.61 -19.39 0.83
N SER A 191 -36.57 -20.72 0.93
CA SER A 191 -37.36 -21.52 1.86
C SER A 191 -36.93 -21.41 3.32
N GLU A 192 -35.71 -20.87 3.60
CA GLU A 192 -35.23 -20.60 4.96
C GLU A 192 -35.80 -19.29 5.52
N VAL A 193 -36.40 -18.45 4.67
CA VAL A 193 -37.01 -17.18 5.10
C VAL A 193 -38.44 -17.43 5.60
N ALA A 194 -38.64 -17.16 6.88
CA ALA A 194 -39.96 -17.22 7.50
C ALA A 194 -40.86 -16.06 7.05
N THR A 195 -42.13 -16.34 6.76
CA THR A 195 -43.18 -15.36 6.45
C THR A 195 -44.18 -15.34 7.60
N VAL A 196 -44.25 -14.25 8.36
CA VAL A 196 -45.20 -14.09 9.48
C VAL A 196 -46.42 -13.27 9.06
N ARG A 197 -46.23 -12.30 8.16
CA ARG A 197 -47.30 -11.47 7.60
C ARG A 197 -47.06 -11.24 6.11
N GLY A 198 -48.11 -11.14 5.33
CA GLY A 198 -48.07 -10.80 3.91
C GLY A 198 -48.00 -12.01 2.97
N PRO A 199 -47.68 -11.79 1.70
CA PRO A 199 -47.48 -12.85 0.71
C PRO A 199 -46.27 -13.72 1.09
N ASP A 200 -46.31 -15.01 0.74
CA ASP A 200 -45.21 -15.92 0.98
C ASP A 200 -43.91 -15.43 0.30
N TYR A 201 -42.80 -15.41 1.08
CA TYR A 201 -41.51 -14.93 0.58
C TYR A 201 -41.02 -15.77 -0.60
N LEU A 202 -41.28 -17.08 -0.62
CA LEU A 202 -40.89 -17.93 -1.74
C LEU A 202 -41.51 -17.45 -3.06
N GLY A 203 -42.77 -17.01 -3.03
CA GLY A 203 -43.45 -16.42 -4.19
C GLY A 203 -42.86 -15.07 -4.60
N ILE A 204 -42.46 -14.25 -3.63
CA ILE A 204 -41.80 -12.96 -3.87
C ILE A 204 -40.41 -13.19 -4.51
N ASP A 205 -39.60 -14.11 -3.97
CA ASP A 205 -38.32 -14.46 -4.53
C ASP A 205 -38.44 -14.95 -5.98
N ALA A 206 -39.35 -15.88 -6.24
CA ALA A 206 -39.58 -16.41 -7.59
C ALA A 206 -39.90 -15.31 -8.61
N GLN A 207 -40.70 -14.31 -8.24
CA GLN A 207 -41.04 -13.17 -9.09
C GLN A 207 -39.90 -12.20 -9.31
N ARG A 208 -39.06 -11.97 -8.31
CA ARG A 208 -38.10 -10.85 -8.28
C ARG A 208 -36.66 -11.28 -8.44
N ARG A 209 -36.34 -12.55 -8.28
CA ARG A 209 -34.99 -13.10 -8.26
C ARG A 209 -34.19 -12.71 -9.50
N GLU A 210 -34.76 -12.79 -10.69
CA GLU A 210 -34.07 -12.38 -11.92
C GLU A 210 -33.68 -10.89 -11.89
N THR A 211 -34.57 -10.03 -11.39
CA THR A 211 -34.31 -8.59 -11.23
C THR A 211 -33.24 -8.34 -10.18
N TRP A 212 -33.25 -9.10 -9.09
CA TRP A 212 -32.24 -9.01 -8.04
C TRP A 212 -30.86 -9.46 -8.51
N LEU A 213 -30.78 -10.54 -9.29
CA LEU A 213 -29.54 -11.03 -9.89
C LEU A 213 -28.93 -10.00 -10.87
N LYS A 214 -29.74 -9.29 -11.65
CA LYS A 214 -29.28 -8.17 -12.47
C LYS A 214 -28.65 -7.05 -11.62
N GLY A 215 -29.08 -6.90 -10.39
CA GLY A 215 -28.51 -5.96 -9.43
C GLY A 215 -27.10 -6.32 -8.92
N ARG A 216 -26.61 -7.56 -9.10
CA ARG A 216 -25.25 -7.99 -8.72
C ARG A 216 -24.16 -7.14 -9.38
N ALA A 217 -24.38 -6.70 -10.60
CA ALA A 217 -23.43 -5.83 -11.30
C ALA A 217 -23.22 -4.48 -10.60
N HIS A 218 -24.23 -3.94 -9.93
CA HIS A 218 -24.10 -2.70 -9.16
C HIS A 218 -23.37 -2.91 -7.84
N VAL A 219 -23.62 -4.03 -7.16
CA VAL A 219 -22.91 -4.40 -5.93
C VAL A 219 -21.44 -4.65 -6.25
N LYS A 220 -21.16 -5.46 -7.29
CA LYS A 220 -19.78 -5.70 -7.74
C LYS A 220 -19.05 -4.40 -8.10
N LYS A 221 -19.71 -3.43 -8.73
CA LYS A 221 -19.12 -2.11 -9.01
C LYS A 221 -18.72 -1.36 -7.73
N LYS A 222 -19.55 -1.44 -6.69
CA LYS A 222 -19.26 -0.77 -5.41
C LYS A 222 -18.08 -1.44 -4.70
N VAL A 223 -18.05 -2.77 -4.61
CA VAL A 223 -16.95 -3.55 -4.03
C VAL A 223 -15.63 -3.27 -4.79
N VAL A 224 -15.67 -3.23 -6.13
CA VAL A 224 -14.48 -2.86 -6.94
C VAL A 224 -14.00 -1.44 -6.64
N ALA A 225 -14.91 -0.49 -6.42
CA ALA A 225 -14.52 0.89 -6.07
C ALA A 225 -13.89 0.96 -4.66
N GLU A 226 -14.42 0.21 -3.69
CA GLU A 226 -13.85 0.12 -2.34
C GLU A 226 -12.47 -0.57 -2.38
N ASN A 227 -12.32 -1.66 -3.10
CA ASN A 227 -11.03 -2.35 -3.29
C ASN A 227 -10.00 -1.46 -4.03
N PHE A 228 -10.44 -0.59 -4.94
CA PHE A 228 -9.54 0.37 -5.60
C PHE A 228 -8.99 1.42 -4.64
N GLU A 229 -9.83 2.02 -3.79
CA GLU A 229 -9.38 3.01 -2.81
C GLU A 229 -8.43 2.39 -1.77
N ASP A 230 -8.74 1.19 -1.29
CA ASP A 230 -7.86 0.42 -0.41
C ASP A 230 -6.51 0.13 -1.08
N MET A 231 -6.53 -0.41 -2.30
CA MET A 231 -5.31 -0.66 -3.08
C MET A 231 -4.49 0.61 -3.28
N ARG A 232 -5.15 1.72 -3.65
CA ARG A 232 -4.49 3.02 -3.86
C ARG A 232 -3.83 3.53 -2.58
N GLU A 233 -4.51 3.43 -1.43
CA GLU A 233 -3.96 3.82 -0.14
C GLU A 233 -2.74 2.96 0.22
N ARG A 234 -2.81 1.66 0.06
CA ARG A 234 -1.70 0.72 0.32
C ARG A 234 -0.51 0.97 -0.61
N VAL A 235 -0.75 1.34 -1.87
CA VAL A 235 0.30 1.80 -2.78
C VAL A 235 0.97 3.08 -2.26
N LEU A 236 0.20 4.07 -1.77
CA LEU A 236 0.73 5.31 -1.18
C LEU A 236 1.50 5.09 0.13
N GLN A 237 1.24 3.97 0.82
CA GLN A 237 1.99 3.51 2.00
C GLN A 237 3.21 2.66 1.63
N GLY A 238 3.37 2.29 0.35
CA GLY A 238 4.48 1.47 -0.15
C GLY A 238 4.35 -0.02 0.16
N GLU A 239 3.14 -0.49 0.44
CA GLU A 239 2.88 -1.90 0.71
C GLU A 239 2.90 -2.74 -0.57
N PHE A 240 2.52 -2.15 -1.70
CA PHE A 240 2.54 -2.80 -2.99
C PHE A 240 3.57 -2.16 -3.93
N THR A 241 4.41 -3.01 -4.52
CA THR A 241 5.30 -2.63 -5.61
C THR A 241 4.61 -2.81 -6.96
N ARG A 242 5.15 -2.17 -8.02
CA ARG A 242 4.65 -2.38 -9.38
C ARG A 242 4.68 -3.85 -9.80
N ASP A 243 5.76 -4.55 -9.48
CA ASP A 243 5.92 -5.97 -9.84
C ASP A 243 4.87 -6.84 -9.15
N GLN A 244 4.61 -6.60 -7.86
CA GLN A 244 3.54 -7.31 -7.14
C GLN A 244 2.17 -7.07 -7.77
N ILE A 245 1.88 -5.82 -8.15
CA ILE A 245 0.63 -5.48 -8.84
C ILE A 245 0.51 -6.22 -10.18
N MET A 246 1.59 -6.29 -10.96
CA MET A 246 1.59 -6.93 -12.27
C MET A 246 1.57 -8.46 -12.21
N LEU A 247 2.07 -9.06 -11.12
CA LEU A 247 2.21 -10.51 -10.97
C LEU A 247 1.08 -11.15 -10.14
N THR A 248 0.19 -10.34 -9.53
CA THR A 248 -0.94 -10.82 -8.73
C THR A 248 -2.24 -10.54 -9.47
N ASP A 249 -2.97 -11.58 -9.85
CA ASP A 249 -4.15 -11.47 -10.72
C ASP A 249 -5.21 -10.52 -10.17
N GLU A 250 -5.50 -10.57 -8.87
CA GLU A 250 -6.49 -9.72 -8.21
C GLU A 250 -6.09 -8.23 -8.24
N LEU A 251 -4.81 -7.95 -8.00
CA LEU A 251 -4.29 -6.57 -8.05
C LEU A 251 -4.24 -6.07 -9.49
N PHE A 252 -3.87 -6.94 -10.44
CA PHE A 252 -3.85 -6.60 -11.86
C PHE A 252 -5.24 -6.30 -12.40
N ASP A 253 -6.29 -7.01 -11.97
CA ASP A 253 -7.69 -6.73 -12.39
C ASP A 253 -8.11 -5.31 -11.96
N ILE A 254 -7.77 -4.89 -10.73
CA ILE A 254 -8.01 -3.51 -10.26
C ILE A 254 -7.15 -2.52 -11.06
N TYR A 255 -5.85 -2.80 -11.21
CA TYR A 255 -4.92 -1.95 -11.95
C TYR A 255 -5.38 -1.72 -13.39
N SER A 256 -5.80 -2.77 -14.09
CA SER A 256 -6.23 -2.68 -15.50
C SER A 256 -7.38 -1.69 -15.73
N ARG A 257 -8.21 -1.47 -14.72
CA ARG A 257 -9.37 -0.56 -14.75
C ARG A 257 -9.03 0.86 -14.28
N HIS A 258 -7.98 1.01 -13.46
CA HIS A 258 -7.58 2.24 -12.78
C HIS A 258 -6.09 2.55 -12.98
N GLN A 259 -5.55 2.21 -14.16
CA GLN A 259 -4.12 2.28 -14.46
C GLN A 259 -3.51 3.63 -14.12
N ARG A 260 -4.15 4.71 -14.57
CA ARG A 260 -3.61 6.07 -14.39
C ARG A 260 -3.52 6.46 -12.91
N GLU A 261 -4.58 6.21 -12.15
CA GLU A 261 -4.65 6.58 -10.75
C GLU A 261 -3.66 5.79 -9.88
N ILE A 262 -3.45 4.50 -10.20
CA ILE A 262 -2.46 3.66 -9.53
C ILE A 262 -1.03 4.07 -9.94
N ASP A 263 -0.79 4.37 -11.21
CA ASP A 263 0.52 4.88 -11.66
C ASP A 263 0.85 6.24 -11.02
N ASP A 264 -0.13 7.14 -10.87
CA ASP A 264 0.02 8.40 -10.15
C ASP A 264 0.34 8.16 -8.65
N ALA A 265 -0.31 7.19 -8.02
CA ALA A 265 -0.05 6.80 -6.63
C ALA A 265 1.37 6.21 -6.45
N LEU A 266 1.80 5.31 -7.34
CA LEU A 266 3.16 4.78 -7.37
C LEU A 266 4.21 5.89 -7.55
N SER A 267 3.93 6.85 -8.45
CA SER A 267 4.79 8.00 -8.68
C SER A 267 4.87 8.92 -7.45
N ALA A 268 3.73 9.20 -6.80
CA ALA A 268 3.67 10.03 -5.59
C ALA A 268 4.42 9.37 -4.43
N TYR A 269 4.24 8.06 -4.22
CA TYR A 269 5.01 7.30 -3.24
C TYR A 269 6.51 7.37 -3.52
N GLY A 270 6.92 7.15 -4.77
CA GLY A 270 8.32 7.23 -5.18
C GLY A 270 8.94 8.60 -4.93
N GLN A 271 8.24 9.68 -5.24
CA GLN A 271 8.69 11.04 -4.93
C GLN A 271 8.87 11.23 -3.41
N ARG A 272 7.89 10.82 -2.61
CA ARG A 272 7.96 10.91 -1.15
C ARG A 272 9.15 10.14 -0.58
N ARG A 273 9.42 8.95 -1.12
CA ARG A 273 10.57 8.11 -0.75
C ARG A 273 11.89 8.82 -1.05
N ALA A 274 12.04 9.38 -2.25
CA ALA A 274 13.22 10.15 -2.66
C ALA A 274 13.49 11.35 -1.74
N TYR A 275 12.46 12.13 -1.41
CA TYR A 275 12.59 13.25 -0.48
C TYR A 275 12.99 12.81 0.94
N ARG A 276 12.46 11.69 1.42
CA ARG A 276 12.84 11.12 2.73
C ARG A 276 14.30 10.65 2.72
N ALA A 277 14.74 9.97 1.66
CA ALA A 277 16.13 9.55 1.52
C ALA A 277 17.08 10.76 1.50
N ALA A 278 16.76 11.79 0.72
CA ALA A 278 17.55 13.01 0.68
C ALA A 278 17.60 13.74 2.04
N ALA A 279 16.50 13.73 2.81
CA ALA A 279 16.50 14.31 4.16
C ALA A 279 17.42 13.51 5.11
N LYS A 280 17.37 12.18 5.08
CA LYS A 280 18.26 11.30 5.86
C LYS A 280 19.73 11.50 5.47
N LEU A 281 20.03 11.62 4.18
CA LEU A 281 21.37 11.88 3.68
C LEU A 281 21.92 13.23 4.21
N ARG A 282 21.11 14.30 4.15
CA ARG A 282 21.47 15.61 4.70
C ARG A 282 21.65 15.60 6.23
N ALA A 283 20.93 14.73 6.93
CA ALA A 283 21.08 14.51 8.35
C ALA A 283 22.32 13.63 8.70
N VAL A 284 23.07 13.19 7.69
CA VAL A 284 24.23 12.30 7.84
C VAL A 284 23.89 10.96 8.50
N GLU A 285 22.63 10.51 8.34
CA GLU A 285 22.22 9.19 8.83
C GLU A 285 22.82 8.07 7.99
N PHE A 286 23.13 8.34 6.72
CA PHE A 286 23.87 7.46 5.84
C PHE A 286 24.71 8.24 4.83
N SER A 287 25.58 7.54 4.10
CA SER A 287 26.23 8.04 2.89
C SER A 287 26.05 7.04 1.75
N THR A 288 25.89 7.53 0.51
CA THR A 288 25.74 6.65 -0.67
C THR A 288 26.95 5.75 -0.83
N HIS A 289 26.71 4.44 -0.93
CA HIS A 289 27.76 3.44 -1.18
C HIS A 289 27.85 3.15 -2.68
N VAL A 290 28.96 3.45 -3.29
CA VAL A 290 29.17 3.27 -4.74
C VAL A 290 30.14 2.12 -4.98
N VAL A 291 29.69 1.08 -5.67
CA VAL A 291 30.51 -0.08 -6.06
C VAL A 291 30.67 -0.09 -7.57
N PHE A 292 31.91 -0.15 -8.03
CA PHE A 292 32.23 -0.26 -9.45
C PHE A 292 32.77 -1.66 -9.77
N VAL A 293 32.06 -2.43 -10.58
CA VAL A 293 32.42 -3.80 -10.97
C VAL A 293 32.92 -3.80 -12.40
N HIS A 294 34.15 -4.24 -12.63
CA HIS A 294 34.70 -4.28 -13.98
C HIS A 294 35.37 -5.62 -14.31
N GLY A 295 35.63 -5.86 -15.60
CA GLY A 295 36.26 -7.06 -16.11
C GLY A 295 35.80 -7.41 -17.52
N ASP A 296 36.33 -8.45 -18.13
CA ASP A 296 36.08 -8.81 -19.52
C ASP A 296 34.59 -9.10 -19.82
N ALA A 297 34.22 -8.99 -21.10
CA ALA A 297 32.89 -9.32 -21.54
C ALA A 297 32.56 -10.80 -21.25
N GLY A 298 31.35 -11.06 -20.72
CA GLY A 298 30.92 -12.44 -20.44
C GLY A 298 31.48 -13.06 -19.17
N ILE A 299 32.33 -12.36 -18.37
CA ILE A 299 32.94 -12.88 -17.14
C ILE A 299 31.97 -13.05 -15.95
N GLY A 300 30.72 -12.59 -16.05
CA GLY A 300 29.74 -12.74 -14.98
C GLY A 300 29.53 -11.51 -14.10
N LYS A 301 29.99 -10.32 -14.49
CA LYS A 301 29.84 -9.06 -13.73
C LYS A 301 28.40 -8.76 -13.31
N THR A 302 27.46 -8.82 -14.26
CA THR A 302 26.04 -8.56 -14.01
C THR A 302 25.44 -9.55 -13.02
N ARG A 303 25.84 -10.84 -13.11
CA ARG A 303 25.41 -11.86 -12.16
C ARG A 303 25.91 -11.53 -10.76
N PHE A 304 27.21 -11.30 -10.61
CA PHE A 304 27.82 -10.92 -9.34
C PHE A 304 27.16 -9.67 -8.74
N ALA A 305 26.96 -8.62 -9.55
CA ALA A 305 26.29 -7.40 -9.11
C ALA A 305 24.85 -7.67 -8.65
N THR A 306 24.12 -8.57 -9.35
CA THR A 306 22.76 -8.96 -8.98
C THR A 306 22.73 -9.75 -7.68
N ASP A 307 23.64 -10.68 -7.49
CA ASP A 307 23.76 -11.48 -6.26
C ASP A 307 24.07 -10.58 -5.07
N PHE A 308 25.04 -9.66 -5.19
CA PHE A 308 25.36 -8.65 -4.16
C PHE A 308 24.15 -7.77 -3.81
N ILE A 309 23.45 -7.25 -4.82
CA ILE A 309 22.26 -6.40 -4.60
C ILE A 309 21.14 -7.19 -3.89
N THR A 310 20.95 -8.44 -4.28
CA THR A 310 19.93 -9.31 -3.66
C THR A 310 20.22 -9.50 -2.18
N GLU A 311 21.47 -9.79 -1.82
CA GLU A 311 21.86 -9.95 -0.42
C GLU A 311 21.77 -8.63 0.36
N ALA A 312 22.12 -7.50 -0.25
CA ALA A 312 21.96 -6.18 0.38
C ALA A 312 20.48 -5.86 0.67
N ILE A 313 19.58 -6.16 -0.27
CA ILE A 313 18.13 -5.98 -0.10
C ILE A 313 17.59 -6.93 0.97
N ASN A 314 18.00 -8.21 0.96
CA ASN A 314 17.59 -9.19 1.95
C ASN A 314 18.01 -8.76 3.36
N ALA A 315 19.24 -8.30 3.51
CA ALA A 315 19.77 -7.83 4.78
C ALA A 315 18.99 -6.60 5.29
N ALA A 316 18.70 -5.63 4.44
CA ALA A 316 17.91 -4.45 4.80
C ALA A 316 16.46 -4.82 5.17
N ASN A 317 15.82 -5.68 4.39
CA ASN A 317 14.44 -6.11 4.62
C ASN A 317 14.28 -6.92 5.92
N ALA A 318 15.28 -7.71 6.30
CA ALA A 318 15.32 -8.43 7.57
C ALA A 318 15.25 -7.51 8.79
N HIS A 319 15.63 -6.24 8.62
CA HIS A 319 15.56 -5.20 9.66
C HIS A 319 14.36 -4.25 9.50
N GLY A 320 13.37 -4.63 8.67
CA GLY A 320 12.14 -3.87 8.49
C GLY A 320 12.21 -2.70 7.51
N GLU A 321 13.35 -2.50 6.86
CA GLU A 321 13.48 -1.56 5.74
C GLU A 321 12.96 -2.22 4.45
N ARG A 322 12.45 -1.43 3.52
CA ARG A 322 11.89 -1.93 2.25
C ARG A 322 12.73 -1.45 1.09
N TRP A 323 13.92 -2.04 0.93
CA TRP A 323 14.80 -1.69 -0.17
C TRP A 323 14.33 -2.32 -1.48
N GLN A 324 14.47 -1.55 -2.55
CA GLN A 324 14.12 -1.95 -3.91
C GLN A 324 15.25 -1.56 -4.86
N VAL A 325 15.45 -2.35 -5.92
CA VAL A 325 16.43 -2.05 -6.96
C VAL A 325 15.74 -1.45 -8.18
N TYR A 326 16.33 -0.37 -8.70
CA TYR A 326 16.06 0.14 -10.03
C TYR A 326 17.21 -0.23 -10.97
N ARG A 327 16.88 -0.85 -12.11
CA ARG A 327 17.84 -1.13 -13.19
C ARG A 327 17.73 -0.04 -14.24
N ALA A 328 18.82 0.65 -14.48
CA ALA A 328 18.85 1.78 -15.41
C ALA A 328 18.83 1.34 -16.87
N ALA A 329 18.05 2.04 -17.68
CA ALA A 329 18.08 1.89 -19.13
C ALA A 329 19.31 2.59 -19.75
N THR A 330 19.82 2.05 -20.86
CA THR A 330 21.08 2.50 -21.47
C THR A 330 21.07 3.93 -22.02
N GLY A 331 19.91 4.48 -22.35
CA GLY A 331 19.81 5.81 -23.01
C GLY A 331 19.56 6.98 -22.07
N ASN A 332 18.73 6.79 -21.05
CA ASN A 332 18.40 7.79 -20.03
C ASN A 332 18.28 7.08 -18.69
N PRO A 333 19.37 6.97 -17.96
CA PRO A 333 19.48 6.03 -16.84
C PRO A 333 18.49 6.26 -15.69
N LEU A 334 17.90 7.45 -15.56
CA LEU A 334 17.04 7.81 -14.43
C LEU A 334 15.59 8.13 -14.82
N ASP A 335 15.18 7.89 -16.08
CA ASP A 335 13.83 8.24 -16.53
C ASP A 335 12.73 7.61 -15.66
N ASP A 336 12.83 6.33 -15.36
CA ASP A 336 11.83 5.57 -14.61
C ASP A 336 12.18 5.39 -13.12
N TRP A 337 13.29 5.94 -12.65
CA TRP A 337 13.66 5.89 -11.24
C TRP A 337 12.62 6.59 -10.35
N ARG A 338 12.20 5.92 -9.28
CA ARG A 338 11.13 6.36 -8.37
C ARG A 338 11.58 6.37 -6.90
N GLY A 339 12.85 6.67 -6.67
CA GLY A 339 13.39 6.77 -5.32
C GLY A 339 13.82 5.43 -4.73
N GLU A 340 14.07 4.42 -5.55
CA GLU A 340 14.60 3.13 -5.12
C GLU A 340 15.94 3.32 -4.40
N GLU A 341 16.15 2.53 -3.35
CA GLU A 341 17.34 2.59 -2.49
C GLU A 341 18.59 2.09 -3.20
N VAL A 342 18.41 1.16 -4.16
CA VAL A 342 19.49 0.57 -4.94
C VAL A 342 19.37 0.97 -6.41
N LEU A 343 20.44 1.48 -6.98
CA LEU A 343 20.54 1.82 -8.40
C LEU A 343 21.58 0.91 -9.06
N LEU A 344 21.13 0.08 -10.00
CA LEU A 344 22.00 -0.74 -10.83
C LEU A 344 22.19 -0.11 -12.21
N LEU A 345 23.40 0.32 -12.51
CA LEU A 345 23.85 0.85 -13.79
C LEU A 345 24.61 -0.27 -14.55
N ASP A 346 23.83 -1.17 -15.16
CA ASP A 346 24.37 -2.40 -15.76
C ASP A 346 24.86 -2.16 -17.19
N ASP A 347 26.15 -2.40 -17.42
CA ASP A 347 26.86 -2.23 -18.70
C ASP A 347 26.59 -0.86 -19.36
N LEU A 348 26.43 0.16 -18.54
CA LEU A 348 26.17 1.51 -18.99
C LEU A 348 27.44 2.11 -19.61
N ARG A 349 27.30 2.67 -20.81
CA ARG A 349 28.45 3.35 -21.44
C ARG A 349 28.80 4.60 -20.64
N ALA A 350 30.09 4.87 -20.48
CA ALA A 350 30.56 6.10 -19.84
C ALA A 350 29.93 7.37 -20.44
N SER A 351 29.70 7.37 -21.77
CA SER A 351 29.07 8.46 -22.52
C SER A 351 27.53 8.54 -22.32
N ALA A 352 26.91 7.68 -21.54
CA ALA A 352 25.47 7.78 -21.25
C ALA A 352 25.12 9.08 -20.51
N MET A 353 26.00 9.52 -19.61
CA MET A 353 25.95 10.82 -18.93
C MET A 353 27.23 11.61 -19.20
N ASP A 354 27.22 12.92 -18.99
CA ASP A 354 28.44 13.72 -19.00
C ASP A 354 29.18 13.59 -17.64
N ALA A 355 30.42 14.06 -17.60
CA ALA A 355 31.27 13.94 -16.40
C ALA A 355 30.63 14.61 -15.18
N ASN A 356 30.01 15.76 -15.34
CA ASN A 356 29.34 16.48 -14.27
C ASN A 356 28.14 15.67 -13.71
N ASP A 357 27.31 15.11 -14.61
CA ASP A 357 26.15 14.31 -14.19
C ASP A 357 26.62 13.06 -13.43
N TRP A 358 27.73 12.42 -13.86
CA TRP A 358 28.35 11.33 -13.10
C TRP A 358 28.81 11.78 -11.71
N LEU A 359 29.52 12.90 -11.61
CA LEU A 359 30.02 13.41 -10.34
C LEU A 359 28.89 13.82 -9.39
N LEU A 360 27.78 14.34 -9.92
CA LEU A 360 26.62 14.69 -9.11
C LEU A 360 25.88 13.44 -8.63
N LEU A 361 25.65 12.45 -9.50
CA LEU A 361 24.95 11.23 -9.15
C LEU A 361 25.68 10.39 -8.10
N LEU A 362 27.01 10.35 -8.19
CA LEU A 362 27.86 9.52 -7.33
C LEU A 362 28.33 10.23 -6.05
N ASP A 363 27.86 11.47 -5.79
CA ASP A 363 28.24 12.17 -4.56
C ASP A 363 27.72 11.43 -3.32
N PRO A 364 28.59 10.95 -2.43
CA PRO A 364 28.16 10.12 -1.31
C PRO A 364 27.45 10.89 -0.20
N TYR A 365 27.50 12.22 -0.20
CA TYR A 365 27.03 13.07 0.90
C TYR A 365 25.94 14.05 0.49
N ASN A 366 25.71 14.24 -0.81
CA ASN A 366 24.75 15.22 -1.30
C ASN A 366 23.73 14.59 -2.21
N ALA A 367 22.45 14.82 -1.91
CA ALA A 367 21.39 14.54 -2.85
C ALA A 367 21.47 15.54 -4.01
N SER A 368 21.42 15.06 -5.23
CA SER A 368 21.59 15.89 -6.41
C SER A 368 20.38 15.81 -7.33
N PRO A 369 20.03 16.92 -8.02
CA PRO A 369 19.08 16.83 -9.12
C PRO A 369 19.71 16.03 -10.27
N ALA A 370 18.96 15.17 -10.90
CA ALA A 370 19.41 14.41 -12.04
C ALA A 370 18.53 14.68 -13.26
N LYS A 371 19.18 14.70 -14.43
CA LYS A 371 18.50 14.86 -15.71
C LYS A 371 17.69 13.62 -16.06
N ALA A 372 16.44 13.81 -16.49
CA ALA A 372 15.58 12.77 -17.04
C ALA A 372 14.77 13.36 -18.20
N ARG A 373 14.39 12.53 -19.16
CA ARG A 373 13.82 12.98 -20.44
C ARG A 373 12.54 13.82 -20.28
N TYR A 374 11.62 13.38 -19.43
CA TYR A 374 10.29 14.01 -19.32
C TYR A 374 10.16 14.92 -18.10
N LYS A 375 10.84 14.62 -17.02
CA LYS A 375 10.77 15.38 -15.79
C LYS A 375 12.05 15.15 -14.96
N ASN A 376 12.87 16.17 -14.82
CA ASN A 376 14.07 16.10 -14.00
C ASN A 376 13.73 15.60 -12.61
N LYS A 377 14.60 14.75 -12.04
CA LYS A 377 14.50 14.28 -10.68
C LYS A 377 15.10 15.34 -9.76
N GLY A 378 14.30 15.82 -8.82
CA GLY A 378 14.75 16.90 -7.92
C GLY A 378 15.70 16.44 -6.81
N GLU A 379 15.51 15.20 -6.37
CA GLU A 379 16.27 14.63 -5.24
C GLU A 379 16.64 13.19 -5.58
N VAL A 380 17.90 12.91 -5.85
CA VAL A 380 18.43 11.56 -6.07
C VAL A 380 19.41 11.24 -4.95
N ALA A 381 19.08 10.27 -4.11
CA ALA A 381 19.84 9.87 -2.94
C ALA A 381 19.70 8.36 -2.69
N PRO A 382 20.21 7.50 -3.58
CA PRO A 382 20.20 6.07 -3.35
C PRO A 382 21.18 5.69 -2.24
N ARG A 383 20.89 4.59 -1.55
CA ARG A 383 21.79 4.02 -0.54
C ARG A 383 22.99 3.31 -1.17
N LEU A 384 22.69 2.60 -2.27
CA LEU A 384 23.66 1.80 -2.99
C LEU A 384 23.57 2.09 -4.48
N ILE A 385 24.71 2.36 -5.10
CA ILE A 385 24.86 2.42 -6.56
C ILE A 385 25.86 1.33 -6.97
N VAL A 386 25.45 0.46 -7.89
CA VAL A 386 26.34 -0.53 -8.48
C VAL A 386 26.48 -0.24 -9.97
N ILE A 387 27.71 -0.03 -10.41
CA ILE A 387 28.06 0.20 -11.81
C ILE A 387 28.78 -1.04 -12.33
N THR A 388 28.34 -1.60 -13.46
CA THR A 388 29.11 -2.64 -14.14
C THR A 388 29.67 -2.10 -15.44
N ALA A 389 30.93 -2.42 -15.75
CA ALA A 389 31.60 -2.00 -16.98
C ALA A 389 32.62 -3.04 -17.45
N THR A 390 32.98 -2.97 -18.73
CA THR A 390 34.09 -3.79 -19.25
C THR A 390 35.46 -3.17 -19.03
N ILE A 391 35.52 -1.89 -18.74
CA ILE A 391 36.74 -1.09 -18.59
C ILE A 391 36.91 -0.63 -17.13
N GLU A 392 38.13 -0.27 -16.78
CA GLU A 392 38.48 0.20 -15.44
C GLU A 392 37.89 1.57 -15.11
N PRO A 393 37.68 1.93 -13.82
CA PRO A 393 37.08 3.20 -13.43
C PRO A 393 37.74 4.44 -14.02
N VAL A 394 39.07 4.45 -14.09
CA VAL A 394 39.84 5.58 -14.65
C VAL A 394 39.53 5.76 -16.14
N GLU A 395 39.61 4.68 -16.90
CA GLU A 395 39.30 4.67 -18.31
C GLU A 395 37.80 5.01 -18.57
N PHE A 396 36.92 4.50 -17.72
CA PHE A 396 35.48 4.81 -17.79
C PHE A 396 35.23 6.32 -17.68
N PHE A 397 35.79 6.95 -16.64
CA PHE A 397 35.59 8.37 -16.44
C PHE A 397 36.30 9.24 -17.50
N TYR A 398 37.39 8.75 -18.02
CA TYR A 398 38.06 9.40 -19.16
C TYR A 398 37.08 9.51 -20.35
N TYR A 399 36.37 8.45 -20.71
CA TYR A 399 35.37 8.52 -21.79
C TYR A 399 34.15 9.38 -21.44
N ALA A 400 33.74 9.43 -20.18
CA ALA A 400 32.67 10.33 -19.73
C ALA A 400 33.01 11.79 -19.96
N ARG A 401 34.28 12.20 -19.69
CA ARG A 401 34.75 13.55 -19.93
C ARG A 401 34.73 13.97 -21.41
N GLN A 402 34.94 13.02 -22.33
CA GLN A 402 34.94 13.30 -23.76
C GLN A 402 33.57 13.79 -24.26
N LYS A 403 32.47 13.37 -23.66
CA LYS A 403 31.13 13.77 -24.07
C LYS A 403 30.86 15.26 -23.87
N GLY A 404 31.39 15.86 -22.81
CA GLY A 404 31.12 17.26 -22.45
C GLY A 404 32.29 18.21 -22.73
N ASN A 405 33.43 17.70 -23.25
CA ASN A 405 34.71 18.45 -23.35
C ASN A 405 35.06 19.11 -22.01
N VAL A 406 34.90 18.39 -20.90
CA VAL A 406 35.01 18.86 -19.53
C VAL A 406 36.37 18.44 -18.97
N ASP A 407 37.09 19.38 -18.37
CA ASP A 407 38.41 19.15 -17.77
C ASP A 407 38.29 18.84 -16.26
N GLU A 408 37.43 17.88 -15.91
CA GLU A 408 37.32 17.40 -14.54
C GLU A 408 38.46 16.44 -14.20
N ALA A 409 39.01 16.58 -13.01
CA ALA A 409 40.07 15.71 -12.57
C ALA A 409 39.59 14.28 -12.30
N LEU A 410 40.40 13.27 -12.69
CA LEU A 410 40.03 11.85 -12.57
C LEU A 410 39.79 11.41 -11.12
N ASP A 411 40.55 11.98 -10.19
CA ASP A 411 40.41 11.74 -8.76
C ASP A 411 39.04 12.13 -8.20
N GLN A 412 38.36 13.11 -8.84
CA GLN A 412 36.98 13.48 -8.47
C GLN A 412 35.98 12.33 -8.62
N PHE A 413 36.19 11.49 -9.61
CA PHE A 413 35.33 10.30 -9.82
C PHE A 413 35.72 9.19 -8.84
N ILE A 414 37.00 8.87 -8.77
CA ILE A 414 37.52 7.75 -7.97
C ILE A 414 37.16 7.91 -6.49
N ARG A 415 37.37 9.10 -5.92
CA ARG A 415 37.06 9.36 -4.50
C ARG A 415 35.58 9.17 -4.12
N ARG A 416 34.67 9.11 -5.11
CA ARG A 416 33.26 8.86 -4.89
C ARG A 416 32.92 7.38 -4.82
N LEU A 417 33.79 6.53 -5.36
CA LEU A 417 33.65 5.08 -5.27
C LEU A 417 33.97 4.64 -3.83
N ALA A 418 33.16 3.75 -3.29
CA ALA A 418 33.45 3.11 -2.02
C ALA A 418 34.32 1.86 -2.25
N SER A 419 34.01 1.11 -3.29
CA SER A 419 34.73 -0.10 -3.64
C SER A 419 34.81 -0.29 -5.15
N VAL A 420 35.89 -0.90 -5.60
CA VAL A 420 36.09 -1.37 -6.98
C VAL A 420 36.27 -2.88 -6.93
N VAL A 421 35.55 -3.59 -7.78
CA VAL A 421 35.66 -5.04 -7.90
C VAL A 421 36.10 -5.40 -9.30
N LYS A 422 37.29 -6.02 -9.42
CA LYS A 422 37.75 -6.61 -10.67
C LYS A 422 37.36 -8.07 -10.71
N VAL A 423 36.50 -8.43 -11.66
CA VAL A 423 36.14 -9.83 -11.92
C VAL A 423 37.06 -10.35 -13.03
N TYR A 424 37.78 -11.41 -12.77
CA TYR A 424 38.70 -12.03 -13.72
C TYR A 424 38.69 -13.55 -13.56
N ARG A 425 39.25 -14.24 -14.54
CA ARG A 425 39.36 -15.70 -14.54
C ARG A 425 40.76 -16.13 -14.21
N ALA A 426 40.89 -16.99 -13.20
CA ALA A 426 42.13 -17.67 -12.84
C ALA A 426 41.82 -19.14 -12.64
N ASP A 427 42.64 -20.04 -13.24
CA ASP A 427 42.47 -21.49 -13.10
C ASP A 427 41.04 -21.99 -13.38
N ASP A 428 40.43 -21.46 -14.43
CA ASP A 428 39.05 -21.76 -14.84
C ASP A 428 37.95 -21.35 -13.83
N ILE A 429 38.29 -20.61 -12.78
CA ILE A 429 37.39 -20.09 -11.75
C ILE A 429 37.36 -18.59 -11.84
N ASN A 430 36.17 -18.00 -11.63
CA ASN A 430 36.04 -16.55 -11.49
C ASN A 430 36.53 -16.11 -10.12
N ARG A 431 37.43 -15.14 -10.10
CA ARG A 431 37.97 -14.49 -8.92
C ARG A 431 37.51 -13.04 -8.87
N HIS A 432 37.39 -12.52 -7.66
CA HIS A 432 36.93 -11.18 -7.39
C HIS A 432 37.97 -10.43 -6.54
N LEU A 433 38.67 -9.51 -7.15
CA LEU A 433 39.58 -8.63 -6.43
C LEU A 433 38.79 -7.41 -5.94
N VAL A 434 38.50 -7.38 -4.65
CA VAL A 434 37.81 -6.28 -4.00
C VAL A 434 38.82 -5.26 -3.50
N GLN A 435 38.64 -4.00 -3.89
CA GLN A 435 39.50 -2.89 -3.48
C GLN A 435 38.61 -1.80 -2.88
N HIS A 436 38.82 -1.46 -1.63
CA HIS A 436 38.14 -0.32 -1.00
C HIS A 436 38.91 0.95 -1.30
N ILE A 437 38.19 1.98 -1.70
CA ILE A 437 38.78 3.30 -1.96
C ILE A 437 38.94 4.02 -0.64
N GLY A 438 40.16 4.10 -0.19
CA GLY A 438 40.54 4.83 1.00
C GLY A 438 40.76 6.35 0.76
N LYS A 439 41.43 6.98 1.67
CA LYS A 439 41.89 8.36 1.51
C LYS A 439 42.86 8.44 0.35
N ILE A 440 42.51 9.23 -0.68
CA ILE A 440 43.39 9.45 -1.82
C ILE A 440 44.58 10.28 -1.30
N GLU A 441 45.76 9.68 -1.28
CA GLU A 441 47.01 10.40 -0.96
C GLU A 441 47.52 11.20 -2.16
N PRO A 442 48.32 12.26 -1.95
CA PRO A 442 48.99 12.95 -3.03
C PRO A 442 49.84 11.93 -3.81
N TYR A 443 49.67 11.87 -5.10
CA TYR A 443 50.26 10.87 -5.99
C TYR A 443 51.38 11.45 -6.83
N GLU A 444 52.30 10.59 -7.24
CA GLU A 444 53.25 10.90 -8.28
C GLU A 444 52.63 10.72 -9.66
N TRP A 445 53.02 11.59 -10.60
CA TRP A 445 52.57 11.49 -11.97
C TRP A 445 53.32 10.35 -12.68
N HIS A 446 52.61 9.31 -13.08
CA HIS A 446 53.13 8.32 -14.00
C HIS A 446 52.51 8.52 -15.39
N GLN A 447 53.29 8.37 -16.45
CA GLN A 447 52.76 8.30 -17.82
C GLN A 447 52.14 6.91 -18.03
N CYS A 448 50.81 6.76 -18.10
CA CYS A 448 50.22 5.59 -18.66
C CYS A 448 49.52 5.90 -19.99
N SER A 449 49.76 5.06 -20.96
CA SER A 449 49.03 5.07 -22.19
C SER A 449 47.70 4.30 -21.96
N ILE A 450 46.56 5.01 -22.03
CA ILE A 450 45.28 4.33 -22.13
C ILE A 450 45.28 3.63 -23.47
N PRO A 451 45.13 2.29 -23.52
CA PRO A 451 45.09 1.59 -24.79
C PRO A 451 43.93 2.11 -25.61
N THR A 452 44.20 2.64 -26.78
CA THR A 452 43.15 2.96 -27.77
C THR A 452 42.62 1.65 -28.34
N ALA A 453 41.87 0.92 -27.55
CA ALA A 453 41.22 -0.31 -28.04
C ALA A 453 40.32 0.05 -29.21
N ALA A 454 40.60 -0.54 -30.36
CA ALA A 454 39.75 -0.61 -31.53
C ALA A 454 39.27 0.73 -32.13
N HIS A 455 40.11 1.73 -32.19
CA HIS A 455 39.82 2.89 -33.02
C HIS A 455 40.15 2.65 -34.48
N THR A 456 39.15 2.96 -35.33
CA THR A 456 39.37 3.00 -36.77
C THR A 456 40.61 3.82 -37.09
N PRO A 457 41.66 3.24 -37.73
CA PRO A 457 42.86 3.96 -38.02
C PRO A 457 42.52 5.24 -38.80
N GLY A 458 42.89 6.39 -38.28
CA GLY A 458 42.74 7.67 -38.96
C GLY A 458 41.80 8.69 -38.30
N MET A 459 40.93 8.32 -37.40
CA MET A 459 39.96 9.27 -36.82
C MET A 459 40.45 10.03 -35.58
N TYR A 460 41.37 9.45 -34.82
CA TYR A 460 41.99 10.08 -33.65
C TYR A 460 43.47 9.77 -33.62
N GLY A 461 44.20 10.33 -34.57
CA GLY A 461 45.63 10.12 -34.67
C GLY A 461 46.40 10.46 -33.39
N ASN A 462 47.64 10.12 -33.33
CA ASN A 462 48.67 10.21 -32.25
C ASN A 462 48.57 11.34 -31.19
N ALA A 463 47.68 12.29 -31.34
CA ALA A 463 47.43 13.35 -30.34
C ALA A 463 46.87 12.81 -29.00
N TYR A 464 46.29 11.63 -28.98
CA TYR A 464 45.74 11.02 -27.77
C TYR A 464 46.78 10.52 -26.79
N HIS A 465 47.93 10.08 -27.28
CA HIS A 465 49.02 9.57 -26.46
C HIS A 465 49.81 10.67 -25.73
N GLN A 466 49.68 11.92 -26.15
CA GLN A 466 50.51 12.98 -25.63
C GLN A 466 49.97 13.74 -24.41
N ASN A 467 48.69 13.69 -24.11
CA ASN A 467 48.06 14.56 -23.11
C ASN A 467 47.35 13.86 -21.95
N VAL A 468 47.32 12.53 -21.91
CA VAL A 468 46.82 11.82 -20.74
C VAL A 468 47.99 11.51 -19.83
N GLY A 469 48.39 12.48 -19.07
CA GLY A 469 49.18 12.23 -17.87
C GLY A 469 48.30 11.36 -16.97
N SER A 470 48.55 10.07 -16.95
CA SER A 470 47.90 9.20 -16.01
C SER A 470 48.55 9.38 -14.67
N ARG A 471 47.72 9.64 -13.73
CA ARG A 471 48.03 9.47 -12.34
C ARG A 471 47.70 8.04 -12.01
N GLU A 472 48.67 7.26 -11.63
CA GLU A 472 48.40 5.98 -11.01
C GLU A 472 47.68 6.28 -9.69
N LEU A 473 46.39 6.06 -9.69
CA LEU A 473 45.61 6.09 -8.46
C LEU A 473 45.92 4.79 -7.74
N THR A 474 46.88 4.82 -6.86
CA THR A 474 47.09 3.76 -5.90
C THR A 474 45.89 3.75 -4.97
N TYR A 475 44.98 2.82 -5.19
CA TYR A 475 44.05 2.37 -4.16
C TYR A 475 44.91 1.97 -2.96
N GLY A 476 44.63 2.48 -1.77
CA GLY A 476 45.43 2.19 -0.59
C GLY A 476 45.72 0.69 -0.45
N PRO A 477 46.99 0.27 -0.32
CA PRO A 477 47.41 -1.14 -0.36
C PRO A 477 46.82 -2.00 0.78
N GLU A 478 46.24 -1.35 1.80
CA GLU A 478 45.72 -2.02 2.98
C GLU A 478 44.34 -2.67 2.76
N THR A 479 43.70 -2.49 1.57
CA THR A 479 42.29 -2.79 1.36
C THR A 479 42.03 -3.59 0.10
N SER A 480 43.01 -4.32 -0.41
CA SER A 480 42.85 -5.17 -1.60
C SER A 480 42.86 -6.64 -1.20
N ALA A 481 41.77 -7.34 -1.41
CA ALA A 481 41.64 -8.74 -1.11
C ALA A 481 41.01 -9.53 -2.28
N GLU A 482 41.51 -10.74 -2.51
CA GLU A 482 40.97 -11.65 -3.52
C GLU A 482 40.03 -12.63 -2.86
N HIS A 483 38.87 -12.77 -3.44
CA HIS A 483 37.80 -13.61 -2.95
C HIS A 483 37.18 -14.49 -4.04
N ASP A 484 36.45 -15.52 -3.63
CA ASP A 484 35.37 -16.08 -4.42
C ASP A 484 34.16 -15.13 -4.45
N ALA A 485 33.09 -15.51 -5.11
CA ALA A 485 31.91 -14.64 -5.23
C ALA A 485 31.24 -14.35 -3.89
N GLU A 486 31.12 -15.36 -3.02
CA GLU A 486 30.45 -15.22 -1.71
C GLU A 486 31.27 -14.34 -0.74
N GLY A 487 32.58 -14.57 -0.69
CA GLY A 487 33.48 -13.74 0.13
C GLY A 487 33.50 -12.28 -0.32
N ALA A 488 33.49 -12.02 -1.64
CA ALA A 488 33.41 -10.67 -2.18
C ALA A 488 32.09 -9.97 -1.80
N VAL A 489 30.97 -10.69 -1.88
CA VAL A 489 29.65 -10.17 -1.45
C VAL A 489 29.66 -9.85 0.04
N ALA A 490 30.18 -10.74 0.88
CA ALA A 490 30.26 -10.52 2.33
C ALA A 490 31.09 -9.27 2.68
N GLU A 491 32.25 -9.08 2.02
CA GLU A 491 33.09 -7.91 2.23
C GLU A 491 32.40 -6.60 1.81
N LEU A 492 31.72 -6.60 0.65
CA LEU A 492 30.98 -5.44 0.18
C LEU A 492 29.80 -5.09 1.10
N LEU A 493 29.11 -6.09 1.66
CA LEU A 493 28.06 -5.88 2.67
C LEU A 493 28.61 -5.22 3.93
N GLY A 494 29.80 -5.62 4.38
CA GLY A 494 30.51 -4.97 5.49
C GLY A 494 30.77 -3.48 5.20
N GLY A 495 31.25 -3.17 4.02
CA GLY A 495 31.46 -1.78 3.57
C GLY A 495 30.15 -0.98 3.49
N LEU A 496 29.09 -1.59 3.00
CA LEU A 496 27.76 -0.98 2.93
C LEU A 496 27.18 -0.72 4.34
N ALA A 497 27.36 -1.63 5.29
CA ALA A 497 26.93 -1.46 6.67
C ALA A 497 27.57 -0.23 7.34
N VAL A 498 28.84 0.04 7.06
CA VAL A 498 29.53 1.26 7.54
C VAL A 498 28.90 2.53 6.96
N ARG A 499 28.46 2.50 5.71
CA ARG A 499 27.84 3.63 5.01
C ARG A 499 26.36 3.82 5.31
N SER A 500 25.69 2.81 5.85
CA SER A 500 24.28 2.83 6.21
C SER A 500 24.07 2.40 7.68
N PRO A 501 24.64 3.13 8.65
CA PRO A 501 24.57 2.73 10.07
C PRO A 501 23.17 2.82 10.67
N ASP A 502 22.26 3.54 10.04
CA ASP A 502 20.84 3.62 10.40
C ASP A 502 20.06 2.34 10.03
N VAL A 503 20.64 1.50 9.17
CA VAL A 503 20.10 0.19 8.80
C VAL A 503 21.12 -0.87 9.22
N PRO A 504 20.89 -1.61 10.30
CA PRO A 504 21.82 -2.65 10.71
C PRO A 504 21.79 -3.80 9.70
N LEU A 505 22.72 -3.76 8.75
CA LEU A 505 22.93 -4.82 7.78
C LEU A 505 23.66 -5.97 8.47
N ALA A 506 22.96 -7.05 8.81
CA ALA A 506 23.59 -8.24 9.34
C ALA A 506 24.53 -8.84 8.28
N LEU A 507 25.79 -9.03 8.63
CA LEU A 507 26.71 -9.80 7.80
C LEU A 507 26.17 -11.25 7.70
N ILE A 508 25.80 -11.67 6.50
CA ILE A 508 25.40 -13.04 6.24
C ILE A 508 26.65 -13.90 6.38
N GLY A 509 26.70 -14.72 7.41
CA GLY A 509 27.73 -15.72 7.59
C GLY A 509 28.85 -15.40 8.56
N GLY A 510 28.53 -14.88 9.73
CA GLY A 510 29.38 -15.05 10.90
C GLY A 510 29.31 -16.53 11.37
N ALA A 511 29.93 -17.42 10.64
CA ALA A 511 30.28 -18.73 11.22
C ALA A 511 31.36 -18.46 12.27
N ALA A 512 31.04 -18.75 13.53
CA ALA A 512 31.96 -18.85 14.63
C ALA A 512 33.00 -19.96 14.41
#